data_376d424be54f697b11dfe5098100fa1c
#
_entry.id   376d424be54f697b11dfe5098100fa1c
#
_cell.length_a   1.000
_cell.length_b   1.000
_cell.length_c   1.000
_cell.angle_alpha   90.00
_cell.angle_beta   90.00
_cell.angle_gamma   90.00
#
_symmetry.space_group_name_H-M   'P 1'
#
loop_
_entity.id
_entity.type
_entity.pdbx_description
1 polymer ?
#
loop_
_entity_poly.entity_id
_entity_poly.type
_entity_poly.pdbx_seq_one_letter_code
_entity_poly.pdbx_strand_id
1 'polypeptide(L)'
;MEYSELVNELIKDLLPEEKKKKVVAAYGGGFKPPTKGHFEVVEKALNDFPEIDEFIIYVGGGERDSINQPQSVLIWEIYQTYLPMKVKIEPSKAPIGDIIRLGKNNLQDEVYFVIGARDGFEDDMKDIESRTKNIEEKYPNMKIKVVTTPDKGISGTNARQAAKVSYEDFIKFIPNELSDSEKEEVYNIVKPSIKEGLNENASYGKDIDVKGKIMQLTQHMLDKGYNIEPLPTVEFVDGDSDNARDFLGKTAYYNPENQTITLFTEGRHPKDIVRSFSHEMIHHIQYLEDRLGNITTTNTQEDDNLNDIEAEANLKGTMTFRNWTDSLNENLTKSSNYL
;
A
#
# COMPACT_ATOMS: atom_id res chain seq x y z
N MET A 1 -11.31 3.84 55.39
CA MET A 1 -10.20 3.81 54.39
C MET A 1 -8.95 4.14 55.20
N GLU A 2 -8.03 3.19 55.31
CA GLU A 2 -6.78 3.46 56.04
C GLU A 2 -5.89 4.41 55.24
N TYR A 3 -5.10 5.26 55.92
CA TYR A 3 -4.21 6.23 55.30
C TYR A 3 -3.28 5.59 54.24
N SER A 4 -2.90 4.33 54.49
CA SER A 4 -2.11 3.49 53.55
C SER A 4 -2.81 3.20 52.24
N GLU A 5 -4.13 3.02 52.23
CA GLU A 5 -4.94 2.75 51.01
C GLU A 5 -5.03 4.03 50.17
N LEU A 6 -5.25 5.19 50.84
CA LEU A 6 -5.32 6.47 50.15
C LEU A 6 -3.98 6.87 49.51
N VAL A 7 -2.86 6.58 50.20
CA VAL A 7 -1.52 6.83 49.68
C VAL A 7 -1.20 5.92 48.50
N ASN A 8 -1.61 4.65 48.55
CA ASN A 8 -1.42 3.72 47.44
C ASN A 8 -2.29 4.05 46.21
N GLU A 9 -3.51 4.56 46.40
CA GLU A 9 -4.36 5.07 45.31
C GLU A 9 -3.74 6.33 44.66
N LEU A 10 -3.28 7.28 45.48
CA LEU A 10 -2.59 8.47 44.99
C LEU A 10 -1.26 8.17 44.29
N ILE A 11 -0.51 7.17 44.73
CA ILE A 11 0.73 6.73 44.08
C ILE A 11 0.38 6.06 42.74
N LYS A 12 -0.72 5.31 42.63
CA LYS A 12 -1.18 4.68 41.38
C LYS A 12 -1.57 5.73 40.34
N ASP A 13 -2.22 6.82 40.75
CA ASP A 13 -2.61 7.94 39.87
C ASP A 13 -1.42 8.85 39.48
N LEU A 14 -0.33 8.81 40.27
CA LEU A 14 0.90 9.58 40.00
C LEU A 14 1.97 8.83 39.23
N LEU A 15 1.86 7.50 39.15
CA LEU A 15 2.75 6.72 38.27
C LEU A 15 2.28 6.91 36.83
N PRO A 16 3.18 7.34 35.92
CA PRO A 16 2.82 7.36 34.50
C PRO A 16 2.40 5.94 34.13
N GLU A 17 1.22 5.79 33.52
CA GLU A 17 0.80 4.51 32.93
C GLU A 17 1.98 3.97 32.11
N GLU A 18 2.47 2.78 32.44
CA GLU A 18 3.46 2.12 31.61
C GLU A 18 2.87 2.03 30.21
N LYS A 19 3.38 2.85 29.28
CA LYS A 19 2.98 2.77 27.88
C LYS A 19 3.16 1.33 27.45
N LYS A 20 2.07 0.66 27.12
CA LYS A 20 2.09 -0.71 26.58
C LYS A 20 3.05 -0.72 25.40
N LYS A 21 4.07 -1.57 25.45
CA LYS A 21 5.01 -1.72 24.34
C LYS A 21 4.23 -2.05 23.07
N LYS A 22 4.44 -1.28 22.03
CA LYS A 22 3.87 -1.56 20.71
C LYS A 22 4.67 -2.69 20.07
N VAL A 23 3.98 -3.59 19.38
CA VAL A 23 4.59 -4.66 18.58
C VAL A 23 4.47 -4.29 17.11
N VAL A 24 5.60 -3.99 16.47
CA VAL A 24 5.66 -3.64 15.05
C VAL A 24 6.31 -4.79 14.29
N ALA A 25 5.58 -5.41 13.38
CA ALA A 25 6.12 -6.43 12.49
C ALA A 25 6.57 -5.80 11.17
N ALA A 26 7.65 -6.33 10.59
CA ALA A 26 8.16 -5.88 9.32
C ALA A 26 8.57 -7.07 8.43
N TYR A 27 8.13 -7.03 7.17
CA TYR A 27 8.44 -8.02 6.14
C TYR A 27 9.05 -7.34 4.93
N GLY A 28 10.24 -7.74 4.50
CA GLY A 28 10.97 -7.08 3.44
C GLY A 28 11.34 -8.01 2.31
N GLY A 29 11.18 -7.53 1.08
CA GLY A 29 11.57 -8.30 -0.10
C GLY A 29 11.52 -7.51 -1.40
N GLY A 30 12.06 -8.11 -2.47
CA GLY A 30 12.02 -7.53 -3.81
C GLY A 30 10.62 -7.55 -4.44
N PHE A 31 9.85 -8.63 -4.20
CA PHE A 31 8.47 -8.81 -4.66
C PHE A 31 8.26 -8.50 -6.15
N LYS A 32 8.92 -9.22 -7.04
CA LYS A 32 8.89 -8.98 -8.49
C LYS A 32 8.25 -10.14 -9.27
N PRO A 33 6.90 -10.24 -9.35
CA PRO A 33 5.89 -9.49 -8.59
C PRO A 33 5.66 -10.05 -7.18
N PRO A 34 4.88 -9.38 -6.32
CA PRO A 34 4.25 -10.02 -5.18
C PRO A 34 3.40 -11.21 -5.64
N THR A 35 3.44 -12.31 -4.89
CA THR A 35 2.70 -13.53 -5.20
C THR A 35 1.83 -13.94 -4.02
N LYS A 36 0.90 -14.87 -4.22
CA LYS A 36 0.08 -15.41 -3.13
C LYS A 36 0.91 -16.02 -2.00
N GLY A 37 2.11 -16.58 -2.29
CA GLY A 37 3.00 -17.05 -1.23
C GLY A 37 3.49 -15.92 -0.32
N HIS A 38 3.77 -14.74 -0.88
CA HIS A 38 4.12 -13.57 -0.06
C HIS A 38 2.90 -13.06 0.74
N PHE A 39 1.72 -13.08 0.15
CA PHE A 39 0.47 -12.72 0.80
C PHE A 39 0.15 -13.69 1.96
N GLU A 40 0.25 -15.00 1.74
CA GLU A 40 0.07 -16.05 2.76
C GLU A 40 1.04 -15.86 3.95
N VAL A 41 2.28 -15.39 3.72
CA VAL A 41 3.23 -15.06 4.81
C VAL A 41 2.68 -13.96 5.70
N VAL A 42 2.13 -12.90 5.12
CA VAL A 42 1.57 -11.77 5.88
C VAL A 42 0.33 -12.20 6.66
N GLU A 43 -0.61 -12.89 6.00
CA GLU A 43 -1.81 -13.40 6.67
C GLU A 43 -1.47 -14.34 7.84
N LYS A 44 -0.57 -15.29 7.59
CA LYS A 44 -0.15 -16.24 8.61
C LYS A 44 0.58 -15.55 9.77
N ALA A 45 1.45 -14.59 9.49
CA ALA A 45 2.12 -13.81 10.54
C ALA A 45 1.10 -13.06 11.42
N LEU A 46 0.08 -12.46 10.83
CA LEU A 46 -0.97 -11.74 11.55
C LEU A 46 -1.86 -12.68 12.38
N ASN A 47 -2.05 -13.91 11.93
CA ASN A 47 -2.81 -14.94 12.66
C ASN A 47 -1.99 -15.58 13.77
N ASP A 48 -0.72 -15.90 13.51
CA ASP A 48 0.17 -16.58 14.46
C ASP A 48 0.64 -15.62 15.58
N PHE A 49 0.67 -14.31 15.32
CA PHE A 49 1.11 -13.25 16.25
C PHE A 49 0.05 -12.16 16.38
N PRO A 50 -1.08 -12.44 17.06
CA PRO A 50 -2.20 -11.49 17.20
C PRO A 50 -1.84 -10.21 17.96
N GLU A 51 -0.74 -10.23 18.73
CA GLU A 51 -0.20 -9.07 19.45
C GLU A 51 0.41 -8.00 18.56
N ILE A 52 0.59 -8.23 17.25
CA ILE A 52 1.10 -7.23 16.32
C ILE A 52 0.12 -6.06 16.22
N ASP A 53 0.57 -4.86 16.59
CA ASP A 53 -0.19 -3.62 16.50
C ASP A 53 -0.08 -2.99 15.10
N GLU A 54 1.08 -3.15 14.43
CA GLU A 54 1.35 -2.62 13.09
C GLU A 54 2.20 -3.59 12.29
N PHE A 55 1.92 -3.72 10.99
CA PHE A 55 2.68 -4.58 10.08
C PHE A 55 3.14 -3.78 8.87
N ILE A 56 4.46 -3.72 8.62
CA ILE A 56 5.06 -2.95 7.53
C ILE A 56 5.64 -3.89 6.48
N ILE A 57 5.24 -3.72 5.23
CA ILE A 57 5.79 -4.44 4.08
C ILE A 57 6.76 -3.50 3.35
N TYR A 58 8.07 -3.75 3.46
CA TYR A 58 9.09 -3.00 2.74
C TYR A 58 9.33 -3.59 1.35
N VAL A 59 8.91 -2.87 0.31
CA VAL A 59 9.02 -3.27 -1.08
C VAL A 59 10.34 -2.80 -1.66
N GLY A 60 11.21 -3.74 -2.04
CA GLY A 60 12.57 -3.47 -2.51
C GLY A 60 12.62 -2.76 -3.87
N GLY A 61 13.63 -1.90 -4.02
CA GLY A 61 14.00 -1.29 -5.29
C GLY A 61 14.47 -2.31 -6.33
N GLY A 62 14.90 -1.81 -7.48
CA GLY A 62 15.36 -2.62 -8.61
C GLY A 62 14.22 -3.14 -9.48
N GLU A 63 14.61 -3.70 -10.62
CA GLU A 63 13.71 -4.21 -11.67
C GLU A 63 14.07 -5.67 -11.99
N ARG A 64 13.05 -6.48 -12.29
CA ARG A 64 13.22 -7.84 -12.84
C ARG A 64 12.17 -8.11 -13.91
N ASP A 65 12.62 -8.46 -15.11
CA ASP A 65 11.71 -8.73 -16.26
C ASP A 65 10.66 -7.62 -16.44
N SER A 66 11.11 -6.36 -16.45
CA SER A 66 10.30 -5.15 -16.61
C SER A 66 9.32 -4.86 -15.45
N ILE A 67 9.44 -5.54 -14.31
CA ILE A 67 8.68 -5.24 -13.11
C ILE A 67 9.55 -4.41 -12.17
N ASN A 68 9.21 -3.15 -11.99
CA ASN A 68 9.89 -2.21 -11.12
C ASN A 68 9.26 -2.13 -9.72
N GLN A 69 9.80 -1.29 -8.85
CA GLN A 69 9.29 -1.10 -7.49
C GLN A 69 7.88 -0.51 -7.44
N PRO A 70 7.56 0.58 -8.16
CA PRO A 70 6.20 1.14 -8.18
C PRO A 70 5.13 0.11 -8.58
N GLN A 71 5.39 -0.73 -9.59
CA GLN A 71 4.49 -1.80 -9.98
C GLN A 71 4.27 -2.83 -8.87
N SER A 72 5.34 -3.18 -8.14
CA SER A 72 5.22 -4.11 -7.01
C SER A 72 4.49 -3.50 -5.82
N VAL A 73 4.66 -2.19 -5.56
CA VAL A 73 3.87 -1.45 -4.56
C VAL A 73 2.40 -1.47 -4.94
N LEU A 74 2.07 -1.15 -6.19
CA LEU A 74 0.69 -1.15 -6.70
C LEU A 74 0.00 -2.51 -6.51
N ILE A 75 0.72 -3.62 -6.80
CA ILE A 75 0.19 -4.97 -6.58
C ILE A 75 -0.04 -5.22 -5.09
N TRP A 76 0.87 -4.80 -4.22
CA TRP A 76 0.70 -4.92 -2.78
C TRP A 76 -0.48 -4.08 -2.25
N GLU A 77 -0.72 -2.90 -2.81
CA GLU A 77 -1.88 -2.05 -2.47
C GLU A 77 -3.20 -2.74 -2.83
N ILE A 78 -3.25 -3.44 -3.97
CA ILE A 78 -4.41 -4.28 -4.32
C ILE A 78 -4.58 -5.39 -3.26
N TYR A 79 -3.52 -6.10 -2.90
CA TYR A 79 -3.57 -7.18 -1.90
C TYR A 79 -3.92 -6.66 -0.50
N GLN A 80 -3.49 -5.45 -0.15
CA GLN A 80 -3.74 -4.83 1.14
C GLN A 80 -5.23 -4.70 1.46
N THR A 81 -6.08 -4.56 0.44
CA THR A 81 -7.54 -4.46 0.63
C THR A 81 -8.15 -5.71 1.30
N TYR A 82 -7.45 -6.83 1.24
CA TYR A 82 -7.82 -8.12 1.85
C TYR A 82 -7.08 -8.39 3.17
N LEU A 83 -6.21 -7.48 3.59
CA LEU A 83 -5.47 -7.56 4.85
C LEU A 83 -6.06 -6.58 5.89
N PRO A 84 -5.84 -6.79 7.19
CA PRO A 84 -6.24 -5.85 8.22
C PRO A 84 -5.62 -4.46 8.00
N MET A 85 -6.33 -3.39 8.39
CA MET A 85 -5.89 -1.99 8.25
C MET A 85 -4.53 -1.67 8.88
N LYS A 86 -4.07 -2.49 9.83
CA LYS A 86 -2.75 -2.34 10.45
C LYS A 86 -1.56 -2.68 9.54
N VAL A 87 -1.81 -3.11 8.30
CA VAL A 87 -0.75 -3.39 7.31
C VAL A 87 -0.46 -2.14 6.51
N LYS A 88 0.82 -1.75 6.45
CA LYS A 88 1.33 -0.63 5.65
C LYS A 88 2.30 -1.13 4.60
N ILE A 89 2.36 -0.45 3.46
CA ILE A 89 3.26 -0.77 2.36
C ILE A 89 4.21 0.40 2.16
N GLU A 90 5.51 0.12 2.26
CA GLU A 90 6.56 1.12 2.21
C GLU A 90 7.57 0.79 1.11
N PRO A 91 7.80 1.68 0.14
CA PRO A 91 8.89 1.52 -0.81
C PRO A 91 10.24 1.64 -0.09
N SER A 92 11.19 0.76 -0.40
CA SER A 92 12.50 0.72 0.25
C SER A 92 13.63 0.47 -0.76
N LYS A 93 14.75 1.16 -0.59
CA LYS A 93 15.99 0.87 -1.35
C LYS A 93 16.73 -0.34 -0.76
N ALA A 94 16.54 -0.61 0.53
CA ALA A 94 17.22 -1.69 1.25
C ALA A 94 16.30 -2.28 2.34
N PRO A 95 15.31 -3.12 1.98
CA PRO A 95 14.28 -3.62 2.90
C PRO A 95 14.81 -4.17 4.22
N ILE A 96 15.83 -5.01 4.16
CA ILE A 96 16.46 -5.57 5.38
C ILE A 96 17.12 -4.47 6.23
N GLY A 97 17.76 -3.49 5.57
CA GLY A 97 18.37 -2.34 6.24
C GLY A 97 17.34 -1.47 6.94
N ASP A 98 16.18 -1.29 6.34
CA ASP A 98 15.08 -0.51 6.91
C ASP A 98 14.43 -1.23 8.10
N ILE A 99 14.26 -2.55 8.03
CA ILE A 99 13.82 -3.37 9.16
C ILE A 99 14.79 -3.25 10.35
N ILE A 100 16.10 -3.33 10.10
CA ILE A 100 17.12 -3.14 11.15
C ILE A 100 17.08 -1.72 11.69
N ARG A 101 16.87 -0.71 10.84
CA ARG A 101 16.73 0.70 11.25
C ARG A 101 15.49 0.90 12.12
N LEU A 102 14.38 0.26 11.77
CA LEU A 102 13.16 0.25 12.56
C LEU A 102 13.44 -0.24 13.98
N GLY A 103 14.14 -1.39 14.14
CA GLY A 103 14.53 -1.91 15.45
C GLY A 103 15.47 -1.00 16.23
N LYS A 104 16.37 -0.31 15.54
CA LYS A 104 17.29 0.66 16.17
C LYS A 104 16.59 1.91 16.70
N ASN A 105 15.61 2.41 15.95
CA ASN A 105 14.96 3.70 16.26
C ASN A 105 13.82 3.53 17.27
N ASN A 106 13.25 2.33 17.41
CA ASN A 106 12.11 2.04 18.27
C ASN A 106 12.50 1.14 19.47
N LEU A 107 13.49 1.56 20.25
CA LEU A 107 14.00 0.78 21.40
C LEU A 107 12.95 0.51 22.48
N GLN A 108 11.87 1.28 22.54
CA GLN A 108 10.77 1.12 23.49
C GLN A 108 9.75 0.08 23.05
N ASP A 109 9.68 -0.21 21.72
CA ASP A 109 8.76 -1.14 21.12
C ASP A 109 9.43 -2.48 20.85
N GLU A 110 8.63 -3.51 20.62
CA GLU A 110 9.10 -4.80 20.13
C GLU A 110 8.96 -4.86 18.62
N VAL A 111 10.03 -5.24 17.91
CA VAL A 111 10.04 -5.32 16.45
C VAL A 111 10.15 -6.76 16.00
N TYR A 112 9.14 -7.27 15.29
CA TYR A 112 9.15 -8.59 14.68
C TYR A 112 9.70 -8.50 13.25
N PHE A 113 10.87 -9.09 13.05
CA PHE A 113 11.39 -9.28 11.69
C PHE A 113 10.78 -10.57 11.12
N VAL A 114 9.76 -10.42 10.28
CA VAL A 114 9.05 -11.53 9.65
C VAL A 114 9.80 -11.98 8.41
N ILE A 115 10.02 -13.30 8.30
CA ILE A 115 10.70 -13.91 7.16
C ILE A 115 9.88 -15.12 6.71
N GLY A 116 9.53 -15.15 5.41
CA GLY A 116 8.87 -16.30 4.81
C GLY A 116 9.88 -17.40 4.48
N ALA A 117 9.54 -18.64 4.82
CA ALA A 117 10.29 -19.84 4.43
C ALA A 117 9.32 -20.85 3.79
N ARG A 118 9.82 -21.65 2.85
CA ARG A 118 9.06 -22.77 2.28
C ARG A 118 9.22 -24.00 3.19
N ASP A 119 8.11 -24.67 3.42
CA ASP A 119 8.12 -25.90 4.22
C ASP A 119 8.97 -26.97 3.54
N GLY A 120 9.85 -27.62 4.33
CA GLY A 120 10.76 -28.66 3.84
C GLY A 120 12.02 -28.19 3.10
N PHE A 121 12.26 -26.87 2.97
CA PHE A 121 13.47 -26.34 2.33
C PHE A 121 14.55 -25.95 3.35
N GLU A 122 15.48 -26.84 3.60
CA GLU A 122 16.61 -26.58 4.52
C GLU A 122 17.49 -25.40 4.06
N ASP A 123 17.59 -25.16 2.76
CA ASP A 123 18.38 -24.06 2.22
C ASP A 123 17.75 -22.69 2.52
N ASP A 124 16.43 -22.59 2.59
CA ASP A 124 15.75 -21.37 3.03
C ASP A 124 16.12 -21.06 4.49
N MET A 125 16.15 -22.08 5.35
CA MET A 125 16.53 -21.91 6.76
C MET A 125 17.99 -21.49 6.93
N LYS A 126 18.91 -22.07 6.18
CA LYS A 126 20.34 -21.66 6.20
C LYS A 126 20.53 -20.22 5.73
N ASP A 127 19.81 -19.82 4.69
CA ASP A 127 19.83 -18.43 4.20
C ASP A 127 19.29 -17.45 5.24
N ILE A 128 18.18 -17.81 5.90
CA ILE A 128 17.60 -17.04 7.00
C ILE A 128 18.59 -16.89 8.16
N GLU A 129 19.18 -17.99 8.63
CA GLU A 129 20.18 -17.98 9.70
C GLU A 129 21.38 -17.09 9.34
N SER A 130 21.87 -17.18 8.09
CA SER A 130 22.96 -16.34 7.61
C SER A 130 22.62 -14.84 7.63
N ARG A 131 21.41 -14.47 7.22
CA ARG A 131 20.95 -13.07 7.14
C ARG A 131 20.60 -12.47 8.50
N THR A 132 20.17 -13.31 9.44
CA THR A 132 19.66 -12.88 10.74
C THR A 132 20.67 -13.08 11.86
N LYS A 133 21.81 -13.68 11.57
CA LYS A 133 22.87 -13.95 12.53
C LYS A 133 23.18 -12.70 13.37
N ASN A 134 23.10 -12.85 14.68
CA ASN A 134 23.40 -11.82 15.69
C ASN A 134 22.41 -10.62 15.70
N ILE A 135 21.28 -10.65 14.98
CA ILE A 135 20.32 -9.54 15.01
C ILE A 135 19.70 -9.40 16.40
N GLU A 136 19.14 -10.49 16.96
CA GLU A 136 18.52 -10.48 18.28
C GLU A 136 19.52 -10.20 19.42
N GLU A 137 20.77 -10.65 19.26
CA GLU A 137 21.83 -10.35 20.22
C GLU A 137 22.20 -8.86 20.20
N LYS A 138 22.29 -8.26 19.01
CA LYS A 138 22.65 -6.87 18.81
C LYS A 138 21.51 -5.89 19.09
N TYR A 139 20.28 -6.32 18.86
CA TYR A 139 19.05 -5.52 19.00
C TYR A 139 18.04 -6.33 19.82
N PRO A 140 18.11 -6.26 21.17
CA PRO A 140 17.28 -7.10 22.05
C PRO A 140 15.76 -6.90 21.92
N ASN A 141 15.34 -5.76 21.36
CA ASN A 141 13.93 -5.47 21.06
C ASN A 141 13.46 -6.06 19.72
N MET A 142 14.37 -6.64 18.93
CA MET A 142 14.01 -7.31 17.69
C MET A 142 13.86 -8.82 17.92
N LYS A 143 12.84 -9.42 17.30
CA LYS A 143 12.59 -10.86 17.30
C LYS A 143 12.43 -11.36 15.87
N ILE A 144 13.14 -12.42 15.54
CA ILE A 144 13.00 -13.10 14.26
C ILE A 144 11.78 -13.99 14.27
N LYS A 145 10.85 -13.78 13.36
CA LYS A 145 9.63 -14.59 13.20
C LYS A 145 9.66 -15.28 11.84
N VAL A 146 10.00 -16.55 11.83
CA VAL A 146 9.98 -17.35 10.60
C VAL A 146 8.58 -17.89 10.39
N VAL A 147 7.97 -17.56 9.27
CA VAL A 147 6.65 -18.01 8.86
C VAL A 147 6.82 -19.00 7.70
N THR A 148 6.55 -20.26 7.97
CA THR A 148 6.60 -21.31 6.95
C THR A 148 5.31 -21.41 6.19
N THR A 149 5.39 -21.40 4.86
CA THR A 149 4.27 -21.64 3.95
C THR A 149 4.52 -22.90 3.12
N PRO A 150 3.46 -23.67 2.75
CA PRO A 150 3.63 -24.83 1.90
C PRO A 150 4.31 -24.45 0.58
N ASP A 151 5.27 -25.28 0.14
CA ASP A 151 5.83 -25.09 -1.21
C ASP A 151 4.82 -25.56 -2.26
N LYS A 152 4.22 -24.62 -2.95
CA LYS A 152 3.30 -24.84 -4.06
C LYS A 152 3.93 -24.50 -5.41
N GLY A 153 5.25 -24.41 -5.48
CA GLY A 153 5.96 -23.94 -6.68
C GLY A 153 5.73 -22.46 -6.98
N ILE A 154 5.28 -21.69 -5.98
CA ILE A 154 4.92 -20.27 -6.13
C ILE A 154 6.16 -19.41 -5.91
N SER A 155 6.62 -18.79 -6.98
CA SER A 155 7.72 -17.83 -6.94
C SER A 155 7.46 -16.68 -7.89
N GLY A 156 8.10 -15.52 -7.64
CA GLY A 156 8.04 -14.40 -8.57
C GLY A 156 8.58 -14.74 -9.96
N THR A 157 9.55 -15.66 -10.05
CA THR A 157 10.07 -16.14 -11.34
C THR A 157 9.03 -16.93 -12.09
N ASN A 158 8.37 -17.89 -11.43
CA ASN A 158 7.32 -18.70 -12.07
C ASN A 158 6.11 -17.83 -12.44
N ALA A 159 5.74 -16.86 -11.61
CA ALA A 159 4.68 -15.91 -11.91
C ALA A 159 4.97 -15.11 -13.19
N ARG A 160 6.22 -14.60 -13.34
CA ARG A 160 6.63 -13.88 -14.56
C ARG A 160 6.61 -14.76 -15.81
N GLN A 161 7.02 -16.04 -15.68
CA GLN A 161 6.95 -16.98 -16.80
C GLN A 161 5.49 -17.28 -17.18
N ALA A 162 4.63 -17.52 -16.20
CA ALA A 162 3.21 -17.74 -16.42
C ALA A 162 2.54 -16.53 -17.10
N ALA A 163 2.88 -15.31 -16.71
CA ALA A 163 2.36 -14.08 -17.32
C ALA A 163 2.73 -13.94 -18.81
N LYS A 164 3.82 -14.58 -19.25
CA LYS A 164 4.22 -14.62 -20.67
C LYS A 164 3.40 -15.63 -21.47
N VAL A 165 2.79 -16.61 -20.80
CA VAL A 165 2.02 -17.69 -21.44
C VAL A 165 0.57 -17.30 -21.57
N SER A 166 -0.13 -17.10 -20.45
CA SER A 166 -1.54 -16.72 -20.46
C SER A 166 -1.98 -16.09 -19.14
N TYR A 167 -3.15 -15.44 -19.17
CA TYR A 167 -3.83 -14.95 -17.99
C TYR A 167 -4.19 -16.08 -17.02
N GLU A 168 -4.73 -17.19 -17.55
CA GLU A 168 -5.17 -18.35 -16.78
C GLU A 168 -4.02 -19.05 -16.05
N ASP A 169 -2.82 -19.01 -16.62
CA ASP A 169 -1.64 -19.54 -15.95
C ASP A 169 -1.12 -18.60 -14.87
N PHE A 170 -1.16 -17.29 -15.13
CA PHE A 170 -0.68 -16.28 -14.20
C PHE A 170 -1.52 -16.19 -12.93
N ILE A 171 -2.86 -16.24 -13.04
CA ILE A 171 -3.75 -16.09 -11.87
C ILE A 171 -3.55 -17.17 -10.80
N LYS A 172 -2.89 -18.28 -11.13
CA LYS A 172 -2.52 -19.35 -10.18
C LYS A 172 -1.47 -18.87 -9.15
N PHE A 173 -0.77 -17.76 -9.42
CA PHE A 173 0.31 -17.22 -8.62
C PHE A 173 -0.09 -16.02 -7.75
N ILE A 174 -1.30 -15.53 -7.86
CA ILE A 174 -1.82 -14.40 -7.09
C ILE A 174 -2.90 -14.86 -6.10
N PRO A 175 -3.24 -14.08 -5.07
CA PRO A 175 -4.24 -14.46 -4.07
C PRO A 175 -5.58 -14.82 -4.71
N ASN A 176 -6.21 -15.87 -4.18
CA ASN A 176 -7.50 -16.34 -4.70
C ASN A 176 -8.65 -15.39 -4.33
N GLU A 177 -8.47 -14.65 -3.25
CA GLU A 177 -9.41 -13.71 -2.64
C GLU A 177 -9.73 -12.53 -3.56
N LEU A 178 -8.81 -12.19 -4.48
CA LEU A 178 -9.00 -11.11 -5.43
C LEU A 178 -10.21 -11.36 -6.33
N SER A 179 -10.96 -10.31 -6.59
CA SER A 179 -11.99 -10.30 -7.64
C SER A 179 -11.36 -10.51 -9.03
N ASP A 180 -12.16 -10.93 -10.00
CA ASP A 180 -11.67 -11.15 -11.36
C ASP A 180 -11.11 -9.86 -11.98
N SER A 181 -11.69 -8.70 -11.66
CA SER A 181 -11.18 -7.38 -12.11
C SER A 181 -9.81 -7.07 -11.52
N GLU A 182 -9.58 -7.38 -10.24
CA GLU A 182 -8.29 -7.16 -9.59
C GLU A 182 -7.22 -8.14 -10.10
N LYS A 183 -7.61 -9.40 -10.37
CA LYS A 183 -6.72 -10.38 -11.01
C LYS A 183 -6.27 -9.90 -12.38
N GLU A 184 -7.20 -9.35 -13.16
CA GLU A 184 -6.90 -8.78 -14.49
C GLU A 184 -5.99 -7.54 -14.34
N GLU A 185 -6.23 -6.68 -13.35
CA GLU A 185 -5.39 -5.51 -13.07
C GLU A 185 -3.96 -5.94 -12.73
N VAL A 186 -3.78 -6.89 -11.82
CA VAL A 186 -2.46 -7.45 -11.47
C VAL A 186 -1.78 -8.07 -12.68
N TYR A 187 -2.52 -8.82 -13.51
CA TYR A 187 -1.97 -9.38 -14.73
C TYR A 187 -1.48 -8.30 -15.70
N ASN A 188 -2.25 -7.24 -15.90
CA ASN A 188 -1.88 -6.14 -16.79
C ASN A 188 -0.65 -5.36 -16.30
N ILE A 189 -0.41 -5.31 -14.98
CA ILE A 189 0.81 -4.74 -14.39
C ILE A 189 2.03 -5.63 -14.68
N VAL A 190 1.85 -6.96 -14.64
CA VAL A 190 2.94 -7.95 -14.73
C VAL A 190 3.21 -8.39 -16.18
N LYS A 191 2.18 -8.39 -17.02
CA LYS A 191 2.28 -8.80 -18.42
C LYS A 191 3.40 -8.03 -19.10
N PRO A 192 4.39 -8.73 -19.72
CA PRO A 192 5.42 -8.04 -20.47
C PRO A 192 4.77 -7.16 -21.53
N SER A 193 5.14 -5.89 -21.58
CA SER A 193 4.83 -5.08 -22.73
C SER A 193 5.38 -5.81 -23.94
N ILE A 194 4.52 -6.29 -24.83
CA ILE A 194 4.94 -6.80 -26.13
C ILE A 194 5.65 -5.61 -26.76
N LYS A 195 6.98 -5.65 -26.79
CA LYS A 195 7.76 -4.80 -27.67
C LYS A 195 7.51 -5.31 -29.09
N GLU A 196 6.33 -5.06 -29.63
CA GLU A 196 6.19 -4.89 -31.06
C GLU A 196 7.07 -3.68 -31.36
N GLY A 197 8.07 -3.91 -32.20
CA GLY A 197 9.03 -2.88 -32.61
C GLY A 197 8.33 -1.70 -33.29
N LEU A 198 7.92 -0.74 -32.51
CA LEU A 198 7.44 0.56 -32.92
C LEU A 198 7.87 1.58 -31.85
N ASN A 199 8.84 2.37 -32.22
CA ASN A 199 9.18 3.71 -31.74
C ASN A 199 8.98 4.03 -30.24
N GLU A 200 10.07 4.45 -29.61
CA GLU A 200 10.20 5.04 -28.27
C GLU A 200 9.37 6.32 -28.02
N ASN A 201 8.21 6.47 -28.65
CA ASN A 201 7.26 7.57 -28.48
C ASN A 201 5.81 7.08 -28.41
N ALA A 202 5.55 5.89 -27.84
CA ALA A 202 4.20 5.53 -27.46
C ALA A 202 3.83 6.30 -26.18
N SER A 203 3.33 7.51 -26.34
CA SER A 203 2.50 8.16 -25.34
C SER A 203 1.35 7.20 -25.06
N TYR A 204 1.31 6.61 -23.83
CA TYR A 204 0.20 5.78 -23.38
C TYR A 204 -1.10 6.56 -23.60
N GLY A 205 -1.89 6.06 -24.58
CA GLY A 205 -3.28 6.33 -24.81
C GLY A 205 -3.74 7.79 -24.69
N LYS A 206 -3.51 8.59 -25.72
CA LYS A 206 -4.22 9.90 -25.88
C LYS A 206 -5.75 9.77 -25.94
N ASP A 207 -6.31 8.57 -25.85
CA ASP A 207 -7.73 8.31 -26.05
C ASP A 207 -8.52 7.99 -24.76
N ILE A 208 -7.88 7.90 -23.58
CA ILE A 208 -8.64 7.73 -22.33
C ILE A 208 -8.95 9.12 -21.79
N ASP A 209 -10.23 9.48 -21.84
CA ASP A 209 -10.77 10.72 -21.29
C ASP A 209 -10.68 10.75 -19.75
N VAL A 210 -9.50 11.11 -19.23
CA VAL A 210 -9.24 11.25 -17.79
C VAL A 210 -10.19 12.27 -17.17
N LYS A 211 -10.50 13.37 -17.86
CA LYS A 211 -11.42 14.40 -17.37
C LYS A 211 -12.84 13.84 -17.23
N GLY A 212 -13.29 13.10 -18.25
CA GLY A 212 -14.59 12.43 -18.18
C GLY A 212 -14.66 11.38 -17.06
N LYS A 213 -13.56 10.65 -16.81
CA LYS A 213 -13.50 9.70 -15.69
C LYS A 213 -13.54 10.39 -14.33
N ILE A 214 -12.86 11.51 -14.17
CA ILE A 214 -12.92 12.34 -12.96
C ILE A 214 -14.34 12.86 -12.74
N MET A 215 -15.01 13.35 -13.78
CA MET A 215 -16.42 13.79 -13.68
C MET A 215 -17.35 12.64 -13.25
N GLN A 216 -17.18 11.45 -13.82
CA GLN A 216 -17.97 10.26 -13.45
C GLN A 216 -17.73 9.85 -11.99
N LEU A 217 -16.48 9.88 -11.52
CA LEU A 217 -16.16 9.59 -10.13
C LEU A 217 -16.73 10.65 -9.18
N THR A 218 -16.64 11.93 -9.52
CA THR A 218 -17.24 13.03 -8.76
C THR A 218 -18.75 12.84 -8.65
N GLN A 219 -19.44 12.51 -9.74
CA GLN A 219 -20.86 12.23 -9.73
C GLN A 219 -21.19 11.02 -8.85
N HIS A 220 -20.39 9.94 -8.94
CA HIS A 220 -20.55 8.78 -8.07
C HIS A 220 -20.42 9.15 -6.58
N MET A 221 -19.47 10.03 -6.22
CA MET A 221 -19.33 10.51 -4.85
C MET A 221 -20.56 11.29 -4.39
N LEU A 222 -21.10 12.19 -5.23
CA LEU A 222 -22.35 12.90 -4.95
C LEU A 222 -23.53 11.93 -4.76
N ASP A 223 -23.68 10.95 -5.65
CA ASP A 223 -24.74 9.94 -5.59
C ASP A 223 -24.64 9.05 -4.34
N LYS A 224 -23.44 8.88 -3.79
CA LYS A 224 -23.20 8.17 -2.53
C LYS A 224 -23.33 9.05 -1.28
N GLY A 225 -23.62 10.33 -1.45
CA GLY A 225 -23.86 11.27 -0.36
C GLY A 225 -22.58 11.79 0.31
N TYR A 226 -21.44 11.78 -0.40
CA TYR A 226 -20.24 12.44 0.09
C TYR A 226 -20.44 13.95 0.15
N ASN A 227 -20.03 14.58 1.23
CA ASN A 227 -20.05 16.04 1.39
C ASN A 227 -18.86 16.66 0.66
N ILE A 228 -19.00 16.92 -0.65
CA ILE A 228 -17.93 17.46 -1.51
C ILE A 228 -18.27 18.82 -2.12
N GLU A 229 -19.37 19.44 -1.70
CA GLU A 229 -19.76 20.75 -2.21
C GLU A 229 -19.40 21.87 -1.20
N PRO A 230 -18.84 23.01 -1.68
CA PRO A 230 -18.57 23.36 -3.08
C PRO A 230 -17.48 22.50 -3.69
N LEU A 231 -17.63 22.12 -4.96
CA LEU A 231 -16.64 21.27 -5.65
C LEU A 231 -15.28 21.99 -5.77
N PRO A 232 -14.15 21.27 -5.61
CA PRO A 232 -12.84 21.84 -5.81
C PRO A 232 -12.56 22.12 -7.28
N THR A 233 -11.69 23.08 -7.54
CA THR A 233 -11.10 23.27 -8.87
C THR A 233 -10.12 22.13 -9.15
N VAL A 234 -10.10 21.59 -10.39
CA VAL A 234 -9.16 20.54 -10.79
C VAL A 234 -8.22 21.07 -11.86
N GLU A 235 -6.93 21.06 -11.57
CA GLU A 235 -5.87 21.47 -12.48
C GLU A 235 -5.05 20.26 -12.93
N PHE A 236 -4.73 20.21 -14.24
CA PHE A 236 -3.89 19.18 -14.83
C PHE A 236 -2.56 19.76 -15.21
N VAL A 237 -1.48 19.20 -14.67
CA VAL A 237 -0.10 19.58 -15.00
C VAL A 237 0.48 18.51 -15.91
N ASP A 238 0.68 18.88 -17.17
CA ASP A 238 1.30 18.06 -18.20
C ASP A 238 2.67 18.66 -18.57
N GLY A 239 3.62 17.82 -19.00
CA GLY A 239 4.95 18.27 -19.43
C GLY A 239 5.95 18.53 -18.29
N ASP A 240 5.63 18.22 -17.04
CA ASP A 240 6.57 18.25 -15.92
C ASP A 240 7.43 16.98 -15.91
N SER A 241 8.36 16.92 -16.86
CA SER A 241 9.24 15.76 -17.03
C SER A 241 10.24 15.59 -15.88
N ASP A 242 10.53 16.62 -15.12
CA ASP A 242 11.43 16.56 -13.97
C ASP A 242 10.70 15.91 -12.79
N ASN A 243 9.45 16.31 -12.52
CA ASN A 243 8.60 15.65 -11.53
C ASN A 243 8.28 14.20 -11.92
N ALA A 244 8.02 13.92 -13.20
CA ALA A 244 7.75 12.56 -13.69
C ALA A 244 8.96 11.60 -13.58
N ARG A 245 10.19 12.13 -13.59
CA ARG A 245 11.45 11.38 -13.42
C ARG A 245 11.91 11.31 -11.97
N ASP A 246 11.40 12.19 -11.11
CA ASP A 246 11.73 12.18 -9.69
C ASP A 246 11.06 10.98 -9.03
N PHE A 247 11.84 10.20 -8.31
CA PHE A 247 11.35 9.05 -7.53
C PHE A 247 10.36 9.46 -6.41
N LEU A 248 10.48 10.69 -5.93
CA LEU A 248 9.59 11.33 -4.96
C LEU A 248 8.66 12.35 -5.63
N GLY A 249 8.52 12.29 -6.96
CA GLY A 249 7.67 13.17 -7.72
C GLY A 249 6.23 13.15 -7.22
N LYS A 250 5.65 14.34 -7.07
CA LYS A 250 4.26 14.48 -6.62
C LYS A 250 3.30 13.88 -7.65
N THR A 251 2.37 13.07 -7.18
CA THR A 251 1.32 12.50 -8.05
C THR A 251 0.10 13.39 -8.13
N ALA A 252 -0.25 14.02 -7.03
CA ALA A 252 -1.30 15.01 -6.87
C ALA A 252 -1.07 15.78 -5.57
N TYR A 253 -1.82 16.85 -5.36
CA TYR A 253 -1.99 17.48 -4.06
C TYR A 253 -3.26 18.32 -4.02
N TYR A 254 -3.85 18.42 -2.84
CA TYR A 254 -4.94 19.34 -2.53
C TYR A 254 -4.40 20.60 -1.86
N ASN A 255 -4.82 21.76 -2.36
CA ASN A 255 -4.54 23.05 -1.73
C ASN A 255 -5.81 23.59 -1.06
N PRO A 256 -5.89 23.62 0.28
CA PRO A 256 -7.07 24.10 1.00
C PRO A 256 -7.30 25.60 0.87
N GLU A 257 -6.25 26.43 0.63
CA GLU A 257 -6.40 27.88 0.54
C GLU A 257 -7.26 28.32 -0.63
N ASN A 258 -7.16 27.64 -1.77
CA ASN A 258 -7.92 27.94 -2.98
C ASN A 258 -8.82 26.80 -3.42
N GLN A 259 -8.96 25.75 -2.60
CA GLN A 259 -9.77 24.55 -2.86
C GLN A 259 -9.46 23.94 -4.23
N THR A 260 -8.17 23.75 -4.53
CA THR A 260 -7.71 23.22 -5.82
C THR A 260 -7.03 21.86 -5.64
N ILE A 261 -7.41 20.91 -6.49
CA ILE A 261 -6.72 19.63 -6.65
C ILE A 261 -5.83 19.75 -7.91
N THR A 262 -4.52 19.62 -7.72
CA THR A 262 -3.55 19.58 -8.82
C THR A 262 -3.16 18.12 -9.11
N LEU A 263 -3.28 17.71 -10.37
CA LEU A 263 -2.97 16.36 -10.85
C LEU A 263 -1.83 16.40 -11.85
N PHE A 264 -0.74 15.71 -11.57
CA PHE A 264 0.37 15.54 -12.52
C PHE A 264 0.06 14.38 -13.45
N THR A 265 0.14 14.61 -14.78
CA THR A 265 -0.32 13.65 -15.79
C THR A 265 0.81 13.05 -16.62
N GLU A 266 1.97 13.71 -16.69
CA GLU A 266 3.10 13.27 -17.51
C GLU A 266 3.59 11.87 -17.09
N GLY A 267 3.65 10.95 -18.06
CA GLY A 267 4.15 9.60 -17.87
C GLY A 267 3.30 8.70 -16.97
N ARG A 268 2.08 9.11 -16.59
CA ARG A 268 1.21 8.37 -15.65
C ARG A 268 0.05 7.70 -16.36
N HIS A 269 -0.29 6.52 -15.84
CA HIS A 269 -1.46 5.79 -16.31
C HIS A 269 -2.75 6.51 -15.89
N PRO A 270 -3.79 6.60 -16.75
CA PRO A 270 -5.06 7.27 -16.41
C PRO A 270 -5.73 6.79 -15.13
N LYS A 271 -5.70 5.49 -14.82
CA LYS A 271 -6.23 4.95 -13.55
C LYS A 271 -5.53 5.53 -12.32
N ASP A 272 -4.19 5.72 -12.40
CA ASP A 272 -3.42 6.27 -11.28
C ASP A 272 -3.74 7.75 -11.05
N ILE A 273 -4.00 8.49 -12.14
CA ILE A 273 -4.42 9.88 -12.06
C ILE A 273 -5.79 9.97 -11.39
N VAL A 274 -6.75 9.12 -11.77
CA VAL A 274 -8.09 9.09 -11.17
C VAL A 274 -8.06 8.59 -9.72
N ARG A 275 -7.18 7.64 -9.38
CA ARG A 275 -6.96 7.19 -8.00
C ARG A 275 -6.39 8.32 -7.13
N SER A 276 -5.36 9.03 -7.64
CA SER A 276 -4.82 10.20 -6.95
C SER A 276 -5.89 11.27 -6.75
N PHE A 277 -6.73 11.53 -7.76
CA PHE A 277 -7.86 12.44 -7.60
C PHE A 277 -8.80 11.99 -6.49
N SER A 278 -9.12 10.69 -6.39
CA SER A 278 -9.98 10.17 -5.33
C SER A 278 -9.39 10.39 -3.93
N HIS A 279 -8.07 10.27 -3.78
CA HIS A 279 -7.35 10.57 -2.54
C HIS A 279 -7.47 12.04 -2.17
N GLU A 280 -7.19 12.95 -3.11
CA GLU A 280 -7.25 14.40 -2.88
C GLU A 280 -8.69 14.89 -2.61
N MET A 281 -9.70 14.22 -3.16
CA MET A 281 -11.10 14.49 -2.84
C MET A 281 -11.43 14.19 -1.36
N ILE A 282 -10.78 13.21 -0.74
CA ILE A 282 -10.95 12.98 0.70
C ILE A 282 -10.33 14.13 1.51
N HIS A 283 -9.17 14.66 1.10
CA HIS A 283 -8.62 15.87 1.74
C HIS A 283 -9.54 17.08 1.58
N HIS A 284 -10.22 17.21 0.44
CA HIS A 284 -11.24 18.23 0.27
C HIS A 284 -12.42 18.05 1.25
N ILE A 285 -12.89 16.82 1.47
CA ILE A 285 -13.93 16.52 2.48
C ILE A 285 -13.43 16.89 3.87
N GLN A 286 -12.20 16.49 4.23
CA GLN A 286 -11.59 16.79 5.53
C GLN A 286 -11.48 18.31 5.76
N TYR A 287 -11.20 19.07 4.70
CA TYR A 287 -11.21 20.53 4.73
C TYR A 287 -12.62 21.09 4.99
N LEU A 288 -13.63 20.63 4.25
CA LEU A 288 -15.01 21.06 4.44
C LEU A 288 -15.57 20.71 5.83
N GLU A 289 -15.04 19.67 6.46
CA GLU A 289 -15.36 19.25 7.82
C GLU A 289 -14.51 19.94 8.89
N ASP A 290 -13.65 20.91 8.51
CA ASP A 290 -12.73 21.65 9.40
C ASP A 290 -11.77 20.72 10.18
N ARG A 291 -11.33 19.63 9.56
CA ARG A 291 -10.47 18.61 10.17
C ARG A 291 -8.99 18.69 9.77
N LEU A 292 -8.64 19.45 8.74
CA LEU A 292 -7.24 19.57 8.31
C LEU A 292 -6.36 20.27 9.34
N GLY A 293 -6.94 21.14 10.24
CA GLY A 293 -6.21 21.82 11.30
C GLY A 293 -5.08 22.72 10.77
N ASN A 294 -4.19 23.12 11.67
CA ASN A 294 -2.96 23.84 11.31
C ASN A 294 -1.83 22.82 11.07
N ILE A 295 -1.79 22.23 9.88
CA ILE A 295 -0.69 21.35 9.49
C ILE A 295 0.55 22.21 9.22
N THR A 296 1.55 22.11 10.08
CA THR A 296 2.81 22.87 9.98
C THR A 296 3.97 22.08 9.38
N THR A 297 3.77 20.79 9.13
CA THR A 297 4.77 19.86 8.58
C THR A 297 4.14 18.96 7.52
N THR A 298 4.95 18.49 6.58
CA THR A 298 4.58 17.43 5.62
C THR A 298 5.06 16.05 6.08
N ASN A 299 5.66 15.96 7.27
CA ASN A 299 6.19 14.72 7.82
C ASN A 299 5.14 14.08 8.73
N THR A 300 4.49 13.04 8.28
CA THR A 300 3.48 12.27 9.04
C THR A 300 4.00 11.65 10.33
N GLN A 301 5.31 11.55 10.50
CA GLN A 301 5.92 11.03 11.73
C GLN A 301 6.02 12.09 12.85
N GLU A 302 5.87 13.35 12.50
CA GLU A 302 5.98 14.48 13.45
C GLU A 302 4.61 15.00 13.91
N ASP A 303 3.53 14.61 13.26
CA ASP A 303 2.17 15.07 13.55
C ASP A 303 1.18 13.89 13.45
N ASP A 304 0.66 13.47 14.61
CA ASP A 304 -0.31 12.37 14.71
C ASP A 304 -1.61 12.68 13.95
N ASN A 305 -2.05 13.96 13.94
CA ASN A 305 -3.24 14.37 13.20
C ASN A 305 -3.04 14.24 11.68
N LEU A 306 -1.86 14.64 11.19
CA LEU A 306 -1.51 14.46 9.78
C LEU A 306 -1.49 12.97 9.38
N ASN A 307 -0.97 12.11 10.27
CA ASN A 307 -0.95 10.67 10.02
C ASN A 307 -2.37 10.07 9.90
N ASP A 308 -3.29 10.49 10.78
CA ASP A 308 -4.68 10.04 10.75
C ASP A 308 -5.42 10.55 9.50
N ILE A 309 -5.20 11.80 9.11
CA ILE A 309 -5.74 12.43 7.90
C ILE A 309 -5.29 11.69 6.64
N GLU A 310 -4.00 11.41 6.53
CA GLU A 310 -3.43 10.67 5.40
C GLU A 310 -3.89 9.21 5.36
N ALA A 311 -3.96 8.53 6.51
CA ALA A 311 -4.47 7.17 6.61
C ALA A 311 -5.94 7.09 6.14
N GLU A 312 -6.77 8.05 6.55
CA GLU A 312 -8.17 8.14 6.10
C GLU A 312 -8.26 8.43 4.59
N ALA A 313 -7.45 9.36 4.06
CA ALA A 313 -7.44 9.72 2.65
C ALA A 313 -7.04 8.51 1.78
N ASN A 314 -6.01 7.77 2.19
CA ASN A 314 -5.59 6.55 1.53
C ASN A 314 -6.68 5.47 1.54
N LEU A 315 -7.29 5.21 2.70
CA LEU A 315 -8.33 4.19 2.84
C LEU A 315 -9.58 4.56 2.05
N LYS A 316 -10.19 5.71 2.37
CA LYS A 316 -11.46 6.14 1.77
C LYS A 316 -11.30 6.43 0.29
N GLY A 317 -10.20 7.06 -0.14
CA GLY A 317 -9.91 7.33 -1.54
C GLY A 317 -9.82 6.04 -2.36
N THR A 318 -9.08 5.04 -1.87
CA THR A 318 -8.98 3.74 -2.53
C THR A 318 -10.33 3.03 -2.60
N MET A 319 -11.10 3.00 -1.50
CA MET A 319 -12.41 2.38 -1.47
C MET A 319 -13.41 3.08 -2.40
N THR A 320 -13.39 4.41 -2.46
CA THR A 320 -14.27 5.19 -3.33
C THR A 320 -13.96 4.91 -4.80
N PHE A 321 -12.69 4.94 -5.17
CA PHE A 321 -12.25 4.60 -6.52
C PHE A 321 -12.68 3.17 -6.91
N ARG A 322 -12.50 2.20 -6.02
CA ARG A 322 -12.90 0.81 -6.24
C ARG A 322 -14.41 0.68 -6.44
N ASN A 323 -15.21 1.20 -5.50
CA ASN A 323 -16.67 1.11 -5.57
C ASN A 323 -17.22 1.75 -6.84
N TRP A 324 -16.59 2.84 -7.30
CA TRP A 324 -16.94 3.46 -8.57
C TRP A 324 -16.61 2.56 -9.76
N THR A 325 -15.40 1.98 -9.82
CA THR A 325 -15.02 1.06 -10.91
C THR A 325 -15.91 -0.18 -10.97
N ASP A 326 -16.28 -0.74 -9.81
CA ASP A 326 -17.20 -1.88 -9.72
C ASP A 326 -18.60 -1.51 -10.26
N SER A 327 -19.10 -0.31 -9.92
CA SER A 327 -20.39 0.17 -10.44
C SER A 327 -20.43 0.35 -11.97
N LEU A 328 -19.26 0.68 -12.58
CA LEU A 328 -19.17 0.75 -14.05
C LEU A 328 -19.27 -0.65 -14.69
N ASN A 329 -18.66 -1.66 -14.08
CA ASN A 329 -18.69 -3.04 -14.54
C ASN A 329 -20.10 -3.65 -14.42
N GLU A 330 -20.82 -3.39 -13.34
CA GLU A 330 -22.22 -3.82 -13.17
C GLU A 330 -23.16 -3.23 -14.24
N ASN A 331 -22.94 -1.98 -14.61
CA ASN A 331 -23.74 -1.33 -15.65
C ASN A 331 -23.47 -1.91 -17.05
N LEU A 332 -22.22 -2.31 -17.35
CA LEU A 332 -21.86 -2.98 -18.59
C LEU A 332 -22.49 -4.38 -18.70
N THR A 333 -22.51 -5.14 -17.60
CA THR A 333 -23.14 -6.47 -17.58
C THR A 333 -24.67 -6.41 -17.69
N LYS A 334 -25.30 -5.40 -17.10
CA LYS A 334 -26.75 -5.19 -17.25
C LYS A 334 -27.14 -4.79 -18.67
N SER A 335 -26.35 -3.95 -19.35
CA SER A 335 -26.64 -3.55 -20.73
C SER A 335 -26.43 -4.69 -21.76
N SER A 336 -25.58 -5.68 -21.47
CA SER A 336 -25.33 -6.83 -22.36
C SER A 336 -26.43 -7.91 -22.25
N ASN A 337 -27.26 -7.87 -21.19
CA ASN A 337 -28.37 -8.81 -21.01
C ASN A 337 -29.71 -8.32 -21.66
N TYR A 338 -29.71 -7.19 -22.34
CA TYR A 338 -30.84 -6.63 -23.05
C TYR A 338 -30.65 -6.61 -24.59
N LEU A 339 -29.62 -7.26 -25.09
CA LEU A 339 -29.38 -7.53 -26.54
C LEU A 339 -29.43 -9.01 -26.81
#